data_d5cbf8d1b304f87f811b760e1952ffbc
#
_entry.id   d5cbf8d1b304f87f811b760e1952ffbc
#
_cell.length_a   1.000
_cell.length_b   1.000
_cell.length_c   1.000
_cell.angle_alpha   90.00
_cell.angle_beta   90.00
_cell.angle_gamma   90.00
#
_symmetry.space_group_name_H-M   'P 1'
#
loop_
_entity.id
_entity.type
_entity.pdbx_description
1 polymer ?
#
loop_
_entity_poly.entity_id
_entity_poly.type
_entity_poly.pdbx_seq_one_letter_code
_entity_poly.pdbx_strand_id
1 'polypeptide(L)'
;MRPNILLILADDQGAWSMGCAGNNDVRTPNLDRLAREGTRFSHFFCASPVCSPARASLMTGKTPSQHGVHDWLCRGYTDESRLAPRLREAFERGDPAPKYQWPKSQLHGDHAIRFMDGHLMYSQLLADAGYDCALSGKWHLGDSALPQGGFRWWRSIAMGGDNYFTPTVLMPDGTFDMLDNHYITDYITENALDYLRNDRPADRPFYLSVHYTAPHSPFDRANHPAEFFEPFAGKPFASVPFEPQHPWSEPREDWPAYRQMCLEGYCAALYGMDKGVGQLLDALEELHLRENTLVIFTGDNGMCVGQHGVIGKGNGTFPMNMYEESVLVPMIARLPGVIPAGRVENGLYGHMDIFPTVAEFTGVPVPEGLCGQSLKKALLGQAAEDDGAVFLCDEYGPTRMVRTRDWKYIHRYPYGPHELYDLANDPHERVNLAGKPECAQVEAALRQQLTEFYVKYSDPGLDGSREAVYGKGQTQRVGAQAGGKPSFRPPKTEVLV
;
A
#
# COMPACT_ATOMS: atom_id res chain seq x y z
N MET A 1 -26.18 -14.52 7.38
CA MET A 1 -25.55 -14.89 6.08
C MET A 1 -24.14 -14.33 6.10
N ARG A 2 -23.13 -15.04 5.60
CA ARG A 2 -21.77 -14.52 5.49
C ARG A 2 -21.74 -13.44 4.40
N PRO A 3 -21.20 -12.22 4.66
CA PRO A 3 -21.16 -11.18 3.65
C PRO A 3 -20.13 -11.50 2.55
N ASN A 4 -20.37 -11.01 1.35
CA ASN A 4 -19.31 -10.88 0.36
C ASN A 4 -18.32 -9.82 0.84
N ILE A 5 -17.10 -9.84 0.28
CA ILE A 5 -16.08 -8.84 0.58
C ILE A 5 -15.55 -8.26 -0.72
N LEU A 6 -15.54 -6.94 -0.82
CA LEU A 6 -14.82 -6.18 -1.83
C LEU A 6 -13.75 -5.35 -1.12
N LEU A 7 -12.49 -5.76 -1.25
CA LEU A 7 -11.34 -4.94 -0.85
C LEU A 7 -10.83 -4.16 -2.04
N ILE A 8 -10.75 -2.85 -1.92
CA ILE A 8 -10.17 -1.94 -2.91
C ILE A 8 -8.89 -1.35 -2.28
N LEU A 9 -7.75 -1.60 -2.90
CA LEU A 9 -6.44 -1.18 -2.41
C LEU A 9 -5.79 -0.21 -3.40
N ALA A 10 -5.60 1.03 -2.96
CA ALA A 10 -4.82 2.03 -3.69
C ALA A 10 -3.32 1.83 -3.46
N ASP A 11 -2.49 2.31 -4.37
CA ASP A 11 -1.03 2.29 -4.29
C ASP A 11 -0.50 3.71 -4.10
N ASP A 12 0.25 3.95 -3.03
CA ASP A 12 0.81 5.27 -2.69
C ASP A 12 -0.26 6.34 -2.38
N GLN A 13 -1.37 5.98 -1.74
CA GLN A 13 -2.39 6.96 -1.38
C GLN A 13 -2.30 7.39 0.09
N GLY A 14 -1.89 8.64 0.33
CA GLY A 14 -1.97 9.25 1.66
C GLY A 14 -3.41 9.58 2.07
N ALA A 15 -3.73 9.44 3.36
CA ALA A 15 -5.06 9.76 3.90
C ALA A 15 -5.46 11.22 3.65
N TRP A 16 -4.50 12.12 3.48
CA TRP A 16 -4.70 13.54 3.16
C TRP A 16 -5.35 13.77 1.80
N SER A 17 -5.29 12.82 0.87
CA SER A 17 -5.67 12.97 -0.53
C SER A 17 -7.12 12.56 -0.83
N MET A 18 -8.06 12.89 0.05
CA MET A 18 -9.50 12.65 -0.16
C MET A 18 -10.33 13.91 0.15
N GLY A 19 -11.40 14.14 -0.63
CA GLY A 19 -12.37 15.21 -0.37
C GLY A 19 -13.04 15.05 0.99
N CYS A 20 -13.48 13.85 1.34
CA CYS A 20 -14.07 13.53 2.64
C CYS A 20 -13.09 13.66 3.83
N ALA A 21 -11.79 13.77 3.57
CA ALA A 21 -10.77 14.11 4.57
C ALA A 21 -10.52 15.64 4.68
N GLY A 22 -11.24 16.46 3.92
CA GLY A 22 -11.14 17.93 3.93
C GLY A 22 -10.22 18.52 2.87
N ASN A 23 -9.67 17.73 1.95
CA ASN A 23 -8.81 18.23 0.89
C ASN A 23 -9.64 18.71 -0.33
N ASN A 24 -9.69 20.02 -0.56
CA ASN A 24 -10.41 20.64 -1.68
C ASN A 24 -9.61 20.67 -3.00
N ASP A 25 -8.35 20.26 -2.97
CA ASP A 25 -7.49 20.26 -4.17
C ASP A 25 -7.63 18.99 -4.99
N VAL A 26 -8.13 17.91 -4.40
CA VAL A 26 -8.36 16.62 -5.05
C VAL A 26 -9.81 16.46 -5.53
N ARG A 27 -10.07 15.46 -6.36
CA ARG A 27 -11.42 15.08 -6.80
C ARG A 27 -11.67 13.60 -6.55
N THR A 28 -12.43 13.30 -5.49
CA THR A 28 -12.72 11.93 -5.06
C THR A 28 -14.21 11.72 -4.75
N PRO A 29 -15.14 12.09 -5.68
CA PRO A 29 -16.58 12.07 -5.38
C PRO A 29 -17.14 10.68 -5.01
N ASN A 30 -16.53 9.59 -5.52
CA ASN A 30 -16.96 8.23 -5.23
C ASN A 30 -16.41 7.70 -3.90
N LEU A 31 -15.19 8.05 -3.53
CA LEU A 31 -14.67 7.84 -2.18
C LEU A 31 -15.46 8.65 -1.15
N ASP A 32 -15.83 9.89 -1.49
CA ASP A 32 -16.68 10.73 -0.64
C ASP A 32 -18.10 10.13 -0.49
N ARG A 33 -18.65 9.53 -1.57
CA ARG A 33 -19.89 8.74 -1.51
C ARG A 33 -19.74 7.54 -0.58
N LEU A 34 -18.67 6.75 -0.73
CA LEU A 34 -18.41 5.58 0.12
C LEU A 34 -18.30 5.99 1.59
N ALA A 35 -17.64 7.11 1.89
CA ALA A 35 -17.51 7.64 3.25
C ALA A 35 -18.86 8.10 3.82
N ARG A 36 -19.71 8.73 3.01
CA ARG A 36 -21.07 9.10 3.43
C ARG A 36 -21.97 7.89 3.68
N GLU A 37 -21.74 6.79 2.98
CA GLU A 37 -22.51 5.54 3.11
C GLU A 37 -21.95 4.56 4.14
N GLY A 38 -20.77 4.82 4.70
CA GLY A 38 -20.05 3.96 5.64
C GLY A 38 -19.36 4.73 6.76
N THR A 39 -18.35 4.10 7.35
CA THR A 39 -17.48 4.70 8.37
C THR A 39 -16.09 4.94 7.79
N ARG A 40 -15.59 6.18 7.90
CA ARG A 40 -14.20 6.55 7.57
C ARG A 40 -13.37 6.62 8.84
N PHE A 41 -12.13 6.15 8.79
CA PHE A 41 -11.15 6.28 9.86
C PHE A 41 -10.30 7.53 9.62
N SER A 42 -10.08 8.33 10.67
CA SER A 42 -9.19 9.50 10.60
C SER A 42 -7.71 9.12 10.73
N HIS A 43 -7.43 8.01 11.45
CA HIS A 43 -6.09 7.55 11.73
C HIS A 43 -6.00 6.04 11.46
N PHE A 44 -5.68 5.69 10.22
CA PHE A 44 -5.42 4.32 9.82
C PHE A 44 -4.02 4.26 9.18
N PHE A 45 -3.19 3.34 9.65
CA PHE A 45 -1.77 3.31 9.34
C PHE A 45 -1.40 2.08 8.49
N CYS A 46 -0.48 2.26 7.57
CA CYS A 46 0.19 1.13 6.95
C CYS A 46 1.15 0.46 7.95
N ALA A 47 1.46 -0.80 7.73
CA ALA A 47 2.44 -1.52 8.55
C ALA A 47 3.90 -1.21 8.16
N SER A 48 4.10 -0.61 7.00
CA SER A 48 5.39 -0.16 6.50
C SER A 48 5.16 0.88 5.39
N PRO A 49 5.88 2.00 5.36
CA PRO A 49 5.67 3.03 4.35
C PRO A 49 6.32 2.67 2.99
N VAL A 50 6.09 1.45 2.52
CA VAL A 50 6.48 0.97 1.18
C VAL A 50 5.63 -0.24 0.77
N CYS A 51 5.35 -0.39 -0.53
CA CYS A 51 4.32 -1.28 -1.08
C CYS A 51 4.40 -2.74 -0.61
N SER A 52 5.48 -3.46 -0.91
CA SER A 52 5.53 -4.92 -0.70
C SER A 52 5.42 -5.33 0.77
N PRO A 53 6.19 -4.76 1.73
CA PRO A 53 6.01 -5.10 3.14
C PRO A 53 4.62 -4.71 3.66
N ALA A 54 4.07 -3.57 3.26
CA ALA A 54 2.72 -3.16 3.65
C ALA A 54 1.65 -4.15 3.15
N ARG A 55 1.73 -4.59 1.89
CA ARG A 55 0.83 -5.60 1.30
C ARG A 55 0.97 -6.95 2.00
N ALA A 56 2.20 -7.39 2.31
CA ALA A 56 2.45 -8.62 3.04
C ALA A 56 1.83 -8.58 4.44
N SER A 57 2.00 -7.47 5.16
CA SER A 57 1.39 -7.28 6.49
C SER A 57 -0.13 -7.23 6.44
N LEU A 58 -0.72 -6.51 5.46
CA LEU A 58 -2.16 -6.45 5.26
C LEU A 58 -2.76 -7.85 5.04
N MET A 59 -2.10 -8.69 4.21
CA MET A 59 -2.59 -10.02 3.89
C MET A 59 -2.40 -11.04 5.03
N THR A 60 -1.35 -10.89 5.85
CA THR A 60 -0.95 -11.87 6.87
C THR A 60 -1.29 -11.47 8.30
N GLY A 61 -1.58 -10.20 8.57
CA GLY A 61 -1.71 -9.65 9.93
C GLY A 61 -0.40 -9.70 10.73
N LYS A 62 0.76 -9.75 10.06
CA LYS A 62 2.10 -9.89 10.65
C LYS A 62 2.98 -8.69 10.35
N THR A 63 3.99 -8.45 11.20
CA THR A 63 5.00 -7.42 10.94
C THR A 63 5.98 -7.84 9.83
N PRO A 64 6.68 -6.89 9.17
CA PRO A 64 7.81 -7.20 8.29
C PRO A 64 8.85 -8.13 8.91
N SER A 65 9.15 -7.97 10.19
CA SER A 65 10.05 -8.86 10.95
C SER A 65 9.49 -10.27 11.24
N GLN A 66 8.24 -10.56 10.85
CA GLN A 66 7.65 -11.91 10.92
C GLN A 66 7.49 -12.56 9.55
N HIS A 67 7.38 -11.79 8.45
CA HIS A 67 7.21 -12.35 7.11
C HIS A 67 8.42 -12.14 6.20
N GLY A 68 9.44 -11.36 6.60
CA GLY A 68 10.70 -11.24 5.89
C GLY A 68 10.67 -10.39 4.60
N VAL A 69 9.61 -9.62 4.37
CA VAL A 69 9.56 -8.63 3.29
C VAL A 69 9.80 -7.25 3.90
N HIS A 70 10.98 -6.66 3.65
CA HIS A 70 11.45 -5.45 4.33
C HIS A 70 11.62 -4.25 3.42
N ASP A 71 11.59 -4.46 2.09
CA ASP A 71 11.68 -3.41 1.08
C ASP A 71 10.74 -3.76 -0.08
N TRP A 72 10.51 -2.80 -1.00
CA TRP A 72 9.77 -3.13 -2.20
C TRP A 72 10.49 -4.22 -3.00
N LEU A 73 9.72 -5.20 -3.46
CA LEU A 73 10.27 -6.28 -4.26
C LEU A 73 10.61 -5.76 -5.66
N CYS A 74 11.83 -5.96 -6.10
CA CYS A 74 12.31 -5.49 -7.40
C CYS A 74 12.77 -6.64 -8.32
N ARG A 75 12.55 -7.87 -7.88
CA ARG A 75 12.79 -9.12 -8.60
C ARG A 75 11.84 -10.20 -8.08
N GLY A 76 11.79 -11.33 -8.77
CA GLY A 76 10.99 -12.48 -8.38
C GLY A 76 9.55 -12.42 -8.90
N TYR A 77 9.29 -11.59 -9.90
CA TYR A 77 7.94 -11.39 -10.43
C TYR A 77 7.44 -12.54 -11.29
N THR A 78 8.33 -13.09 -12.15
CA THR A 78 8.00 -14.17 -13.05
C THR A 78 9.25 -14.80 -13.64
N ASP A 79 9.13 -16.02 -14.17
CA ASP A 79 10.17 -16.59 -15.04
C ASP A 79 10.18 -15.85 -16.37
N GLU A 80 11.32 -15.36 -16.82
CA GLU A 80 11.47 -14.65 -18.10
C GLU A 80 10.90 -15.45 -19.28
N SER A 81 10.94 -16.79 -19.20
CA SER A 81 10.35 -17.68 -20.21
C SER A 81 8.84 -17.49 -20.41
N ARG A 82 8.14 -16.87 -19.45
CA ARG A 82 6.72 -16.54 -19.56
C ARG A 82 6.43 -15.21 -20.26
N LEU A 83 7.45 -14.45 -20.64
CA LEU A 83 7.25 -13.24 -21.41
C LEU A 83 6.81 -13.59 -22.84
N ALA A 84 5.87 -12.84 -23.38
CA ALA A 84 5.47 -12.97 -24.78
C ALA A 84 6.68 -12.86 -25.73
N PRO A 85 6.71 -13.60 -26.86
CA PRO A 85 7.86 -13.60 -27.76
C PRO A 85 8.31 -12.21 -28.18
N ARG A 86 7.35 -11.30 -28.46
CA ARG A 86 7.65 -9.92 -28.88
C ARG A 86 8.43 -9.12 -27.82
N LEU A 87 8.16 -9.35 -26.51
CA LEU A 87 8.90 -8.69 -25.43
C LEU A 87 10.32 -9.24 -25.31
N ARG A 88 10.48 -10.56 -25.36
CA ARG A 88 11.80 -11.19 -25.33
C ARG A 88 12.67 -10.74 -26.51
N GLU A 89 12.12 -10.77 -27.72
CA GLU A 89 12.81 -10.28 -28.91
C GLU A 89 13.18 -8.79 -28.82
N ALA A 90 12.32 -7.94 -28.25
CA ALA A 90 12.63 -6.53 -28.03
C ALA A 90 13.78 -6.35 -27.03
N PHE A 91 13.82 -7.18 -25.97
CA PHE A 91 14.92 -7.16 -24.99
C PHE A 91 16.25 -7.62 -25.63
N GLU A 92 16.23 -8.71 -26.43
CA GLU A 92 17.40 -9.24 -27.12
C GLU A 92 17.96 -8.25 -28.14
N ARG A 93 17.08 -7.58 -28.91
CA ARG A 93 17.48 -6.54 -29.87
C ARG A 93 18.01 -5.27 -29.21
N GLY A 94 17.83 -5.14 -27.89
CA GLY A 94 18.19 -3.91 -27.18
C GLY A 94 17.32 -2.71 -27.59
N ASP A 95 16.02 -2.94 -27.84
CA ASP A 95 15.07 -1.92 -28.26
C ASP A 95 15.11 -0.70 -27.32
N PRO A 96 15.46 0.50 -27.83
CA PRO A 96 15.57 1.71 -27.02
C PRO A 96 14.21 2.37 -26.74
N ALA A 97 13.10 1.81 -27.24
CA ALA A 97 11.78 2.40 -27.04
C ALA A 97 11.47 2.51 -25.53
N PRO A 98 11.09 3.70 -25.03
CA PRO A 98 10.85 3.93 -23.60
C PRO A 98 9.89 2.91 -22.97
N LYS A 99 8.87 2.45 -23.71
CA LYS A 99 7.91 1.45 -23.26
C LYS A 99 8.51 0.09 -22.89
N TYR A 100 9.69 -0.28 -23.45
CA TYR A 100 10.37 -1.54 -23.13
C TYR A 100 11.45 -1.40 -22.06
N GLN A 101 11.83 -0.18 -21.69
CA GLN A 101 12.93 0.04 -20.73
C GLN A 101 12.54 -0.43 -19.34
N TRP A 102 11.31 -0.14 -18.92
CA TRP A 102 10.80 -0.49 -17.59
C TRP A 102 10.66 -2.02 -17.40
N PRO A 103 9.93 -2.75 -18.26
CA PRO A 103 9.88 -4.21 -18.20
C PRO A 103 11.27 -4.85 -18.31
N LYS A 104 12.14 -4.38 -19.20
CA LYS A 104 13.51 -4.88 -19.38
C LYS A 104 14.31 -4.79 -18.08
N SER A 105 14.25 -3.67 -17.38
CA SER A 105 15.04 -3.46 -16.15
C SER A 105 14.63 -4.40 -15.01
N GLN A 106 13.40 -4.88 -14.99
CA GLN A 106 12.85 -5.68 -13.91
C GLN A 106 12.57 -7.15 -14.29
N LEU A 107 12.19 -7.44 -15.53
CA LEU A 107 11.80 -8.78 -15.99
C LEU A 107 12.89 -9.52 -16.76
N HIS A 108 13.87 -8.81 -17.33
CA HIS A 108 14.96 -9.46 -18.06
C HIS A 108 15.85 -10.27 -17.09
N GLY A 109 15.94 -11.58 -17.34
CA GLY A 109 16.65 -12.53 -16.50
C GLY A 109 15.98 -12.78 -15.13
N ASP A 110 14.69 -12.46 -14.98
CA ASP A 110 13.96 -12.70 -13.74
C ASP A 110 13.55 -14.16 -13.59
N HIS A 111 13.43 -14.60 -12.35
CA HIS A 111 12.93 -15.91 -11.95
C HIS A 111 11.87 -15.71 -10.87
N ALA A 112 10.78 -16.46 -10.97
CA ALA A 112 9.69 -16.37 -10.02
C ALA A 112 10.11 -16.74 -8.60
N ILE A 113 9.75 -15.89 -7.64
CA ILE A 113 9.93 -16.12 -6.20
C ILE A 113 8.59 -15.93 -5.52
N ARG A 114 8.13 -16.93 -4.77
CA ARG A 114 6.91 -16.85 -3.97
C ARG A 114 7.27 -16.40 -2.56
N PHE A 115 7.31 -15.11 -2.32
CA PHE A 115 7.75 -14.54 -1.05
C PHE A 115 6.83 -14.91 0.11
N MET A 116 5.55 -15.14 -0.16
CA MET A 116 4.55 -15.47 0.86
C MET A 116 4.40 -16.96 1.19
N ASP A 117 5.18 -17.83 0.55
CA ASP A 117 5.16 -19.27 0.86
C ASP A 117 5.53 -19.51 2.32
N GLY A 118 4.70 -20.29 3.02
CA GLY A 118 4.83 -20.54 4.46
C GLY A 118 4.10 -19.52 5.36
N HIS A 119 3.52 -18.46 4.79
CA HIS A 119 2.71 -17.50 5.53
C HIS A 119 1.22 -17.67 5.21
N LEU A 120 0.42 -17.83 6.26
CA LEU A 120 -1.04 -17.87 6.13
C LEU A 120 -1.55 -16.47 5.82
N MET A 121 -2.31 -16.34 4.74
CA MET A 121 -3.04 -15.12 4.37
C MET A 121 -4.52 -15.26 4.70
N TYR A 122 -5.21 -14.17 5.05
CA TYR A 122 -6.65 -14.26 5.34
C TYR A 122 -7.46 -14.73 4.13
N SER A 123 -7.01 -14.45 2.90
CA SER A 123 -7.62 -14.96 1.67
C SER A 123 -7.62 -16.48 1.58
N GLN A 124 -6.58 -17.16 2.09
CA GLN A 124 -6.55 -18.62 2.18
C GLN A 124 -7.62 -19.13 3.16
N LEU A 125 -7.74 -18.50 4.34
CA LEU A 125 -8.80 -18.87 5.29
C LEU A 125 -10.21 -18.66 4.71
N LEU A 126 -10.41 -17.61 3.94
CA LEU A 126 -11.67 -17.38 3.25
C LEU A 126 -11.95 -18.47 2.21
N ALA A 127 -10.95 -18.85 1.40
CA ALA A 127 -11.09 -19.91 0.42
C ALA A 127 -11.41 -21.25 1.10
N ASP A 128 -10.72 -21.59 2.18
CA ASP A 128 -10.97 -22.80 2.98
C ASP A 128 -12.37 -22.80 3.62
N ALA A 129 -12.91 -21.62 3.90
CA ALA A 129 -14.28 -21.42 4.40
C ALA A 129 -15.34 -21.38 3.28
N GLY A 130 -14.97 -21.63 2.03
CA GLY A 130 -15.87 -21.73 0.88
C GLY A 130 -16.14 -20.42 0.13
N TYR A 131 -15.35 -19.36 0.37
CA TYR A 131 -15.40 -18.16 -0.46
C TYR A 131 -14.76 -18.41 -1.83
N ASP A 132 -15.30 -17.77 -2.85
CA ASP A 132 -14.65 -17.63 -4.15
C ASP A 132 -13.72 -16.41 -4.12
N CYS A 133 -12.40 -16.64 -4.12
CA CYS A 133 -11.42 -15.57 -3.97
C CYS A 133 -10.86 -15.14 -5.34
N ALA A 134 -10.93 -13.84 -5.61
CA ALA A 134 -10.53 -13.22 -6.87
C ALA A 134 -9.61 -12.02 -6.66
N LEU A 135 -8.61 -11.84 -7.55
CA LEU A 135 -7.70 -10.70 -7.57
C LEU A 135 -7.67 -10.05 -8.95
N SER A 136 -7.81 -8.74 -8.98
CA SER A 136 -7.56 -7.89 -10.14
C SER A 136 -6.52 -6.83 -9.81
N GLY A 137 -5.40 -6.79 -10.54
CA GLY A 137 -4.39 -5.74 -10.48
C GLY A 137 -3.07 -6.14 -9.82
N LYS A 138 -2.47 -5.23 -9.06
CA LYS A 138 -1.11 -5.34 -8.52
C LYS A 138 -1.00 -6.37 -7.40
N TRP A 139 -0.21 -7.44 -7.63
CA TRP A 139 0.15 -8.38 -6.56
C TRP A 139 1.33 -7.88 -5.73
N HIS A 140 2.47 -7.74 -6.35
CA HIS A 140 3.73 -7.21 -5.79
C HIS A 140 4.25 -7.96 -4.54
N LEU A 141 3.94 -9.26 -4.44
CA LEU A 141 4.47 -10.18 -3.42
C LEU A 141 5.21 -11.37 -4.05
N GLY A 142 5.92 -11.09 -5.15
CA GLY A 142 6.68 -12.06 -5.94
C GLY A 142 5.90 -12.58 -7.13
N ASP A 143 5.99 -13.89 -7.39
CA ASP A 143 5.38 -14.54 -8.57
C ASP A 143 3.97 -14.02 -8.87
N SER A 144 3.87 -13.24 -9.94
CA SER A 144 2.60 -12.64 -10.40
C SER A 144 1.86 -13.53 -11.41
N ALA A 145 2.50 -14.59 -11.90
CA ALA A 145 1.93 -15.45 -12.94
C ALA A 145 0.90 -16.45 -12.41
N LEU A 146 1.03 -16.85 -11.17
CA LEU A 146 0.25 -17.94 -10.59
C LEU A 146 -0.57 -17.49 -9.38
N PRO A 147 -1.83 -17.91 -9.27
CA PRO A 147 -2.64 -17.65 -8.08
C PRO A 147 -1.96 -18.18 -6.81
N GLN A 148 -2.10 -17.44 -5.71
CA GLN A 148 -1.53 -17.76 -4.41
C GLN A 148 -2.56 -17.43 -3.31
N GLY A 149 -2.35 -17.92 -2.08
CA GLY A 149 -3.13 -17.52 -0.91
C GLY A 149 -4.63 -17.77 -1.03
N GLY A 150 -5.05 -18.85 -1.70
CA GLY A 150 -6.47 -19.18 -1.87
C GLY A 150 -7.18 -18.47 -3.02
N PHE A 151 -6.53 -17.59 -3.75
CA PHE A 151 -7.12 -16.98 -4.94
C PHE A 151 -7.29 -18.02 -6.05
N ARG A 152 -8.46 -18.04 -6.69
CA ARG A 152 -8.78 -18.88 -7.85
C ARG A 152 -8.83 -18.08 -9.15
N TRP A 153 -9.48 -16.92 -9.12
CA TRP A 153 -9.53 -16.01 -10.26
C TRP A 153 -8.42 -14.98 -10.13
N TRP A 154 -7.65 -14.79 -11.21
CA TRP A 154 -6.38 -14.06 -11.12
C TRP A 154 -6.11 -13.26 -12.38
N ARG A 155 -6.09 -11.95 -12.26
CA ARG A 155 -5.77 -11.00 -13.33
C ARG A 155 -4.74 -10.00 -12.81
N SER A 156 -3.48 -10.41 -12.79
CA SER A 156 -2.40 -9.63 -12.22
C SER A 156 -1.70 -8.75 -13.26
N ILE A 157 -1.06 -7.67 -12.77
CA ILE A 157 0.00 -6.99 -13.50
C ILE A 157 1.34 -7.65 -13.15
N ALA A 158 2.32 -7.52 -14.06
CA ALA A 158 3.59 -8.23 -13.93
C ALA A 158 4.43 -7.75 -12.74
N MET A 159 4.47 -6.43 -12.49
CA MET A 159 5.44 -5.79 -11.59
C MET A 159 4.76 -4.96 -10.50
N GLY A 160 5.57 -4.29 -9.67
CA GLY A 160 5.11 -3.38 -8.63
C GLY A 160 4.63 -2.02 -9.12
N GLY A 161 4.91 -1.64 -10.34
CA GLY A 161 4.46 -0.43 -11.02
C GLY A 161 4.78 -0.54 -12.50
N ASP A 162 4.10 0.25 -13.33
CA ASP A 162 4.31 0.26 -14.78
C ASP A 162 3.80 1.60 -15.36
N ASN A 163 3.99 1.80 -16.67
CA ASN A 163 3.38 2.91 -17.39
C ASN A 163 1.86 2.75 -17.44
N TYR A 164 1.14 3.85 -17.39
CA TYR A 164 -0.32 3.77 -17.32
C TYR A 164 -0.99 3.32 -18.63
N PHE A 165 -0.40 3.57 -19.81
CA PHE A 165 -0.98 3.21 -21.09
C PHE A 165 -0.34 1.98 -21.77
N THR A 166 0.80 1.53 -21.27
CA THR A 166 1.49 0.34 -21.80
C THR A 166 1.88 -0.62 -20.68
N PRO A 167 0.92 -1.01 -19.81
CA PRO A 167 1.23 -1.90 -18.70
C PRO A 167 1.54 -3.32 -19.17
N THR A 168 2.43 -3.99 -18.45
CA THR A 168 2.71 -5.41 -18.65
C THR A 168 1.79 -6.22 -17.75
N VAL A 169 0.92 -7.04 -18.35
CA VAL A 169 -0.14 -7.78 -17.67
C VAL A 169 -0.12 -9.27 -17.99
N LEU A 170 -0.71 -10.06 -17.09
CA LEU A 170 -0.92 -11.48 -17.32
C LEU A 170 -2.03 -11.69 -18.34
N MET A 171 -1.67 -12.30 -19.47
CA MET A 171 -2.59 -12.64 -20.57
C MET A 171 -3.34 -13.97 -20.27
N PRO A 172 -4.48 -14.24 -20.95
CA PRO A 172 -5.24 -15.47 -20.73
C PRO A 172 -4.49 -16.77 -20.99
N ASP A 173 -3.46 -16.74 -21.83
CA ASP A 173 -2.60 -17.89 -22.14
C ASP A 173 -1.51 -18.14 -21.08
N GLY A 174 -1.44 -17.31 -20.01
CA GLY A 174 -0.47 -17.41 -18.94
C GLY A 174 0.89 -16.76 -19.25
N THR A 175 1.00 -16.04 -20.35
CA THR A 175 2.18 -15.21 -20.66
C THR A 175 2.00 -13.79 -20.13
N PHE A 176 3.10 -13.06 -19.96
CA PHE A 176 3.06 -11.61 -19.74
C PHE A 176 3.31 -10.87 -21.03
N ASP A 177 2.43 -9.93 -21.35
CA ASP A 177 2.59 -9.05 -22.49
C ASP A 177 2.17 -7.63 -22.17
N MET A 178 2.63 -6.67 -22.96
CA MET A 178 2.25 -5.26 -22.82
C MET A 178 0.92 -5.00 -23.50
N LEU A 179 0.03 -4.31 -22.82
CA LEU A 179 -1.14 -3.72 -23.46
C LEU A 179 -0.71 -2.45 -24.21
N ASP A 180 -1.22 -2.29 -25.42
CA ASP A 180 -0.95 -1.10 -26.20
C ASP A 180 -2.11 -0.11 -26.03
N ASN A 181 -1.81 1.08 -25.50
CA ASN A 181 -2.75 2.19 -25.32
C ASN A 181 -4.01 1.85 -24.51
N HIS A 182 -3.88 1.03 -23.47
CA HIS A 182 -4.96 0.71 -22.55
C HIS A 182 -4.61 1.23 -21.14
N TYR A 183 -5.42 2.13 -20.61
CA TYR A 183 -5.19 2.75 -19.30
C TYR A 183 -5.29 1.69 -18.19
N ILE A 184 -4.21 1.48 -17.45
CA ILE A 184 -4.11 0.38 -16.48
C ILE A 184 -5.20 0.42 -15.40
N THR A 185 -5.63 1.61 -15.00
CA THR A 185 -6.72 1.79 -14.01
C THR A 185 -8.05 1.27 -14.56
N ASP A 186 -8.35 1.55 -15.83
CA ASP A 186 -9.55 1.03 -16.50
C ASP A 186 -9.44 -0.48 -16.66
N TYR A 187 -8.29 -1.01 -17.12
CA TYR A 187 -8.05 -2.45 -17.24
C TYR A 187 -8.31 -3.22 -15.93
N ILE A 188 -7.80 -2.69 -14.81
CA ILE A 188 -8.01 -3.31 -13.48
C ILE A 188 -9.50 -3.27 -13.12
N THR A 189 -10.17 -2.16 -13.38
CA THR A 189 -11.61 -2.00 -13.09
C THR A 189 -12.46 -2.91 -13.96
N GLU A 190 -12.18 -2.97 -15.27
CA GLU A 190 -12.89 -3.83 -16.24
C GLU A 190 -12.79 -5.31 -15.86
N ASN A 191 -11.60 -5.79 -15.50
CA ASN A 191 -11.44 -7.16 -15.00
C ASN A 191 -12.24 -7.44 -13.74
N ALA A 192 -12.27 -6.51 -12.79
CA ALA A 192 -13.05 -6.66 -11.57
C ALA A 192 -14.56 -6.67 -11.86
N LEU A 193 -15.03 -5.83 -12.79
CA LEU A 193 -16.42 -5.82 -13.27
C LEU A 193 -16.78 -7.10 -14.02
N ASP A 194 -15.86 -7.62 -14.84
CA ASP A 194 -16.05 -8.90 -15.55
C ASP A 194 -16.22 -10.05 -14.55
N TYR A 195 -15.35 -10.12 -13.52
CA TYR A 195 -15.52 -11.09 -12.45
C TYR A 195 -16.90 -10.98 -11.79
N LEU A 196 -17.32 -9.78 -11.38
CA LEU A 196 -18.59 -9.57 -10.70
C LEU A 196 -19.80 -9.97 -11.55
N ARG A 197 -19.76 -9.72 -12.86
CA ARG A 197 -20.87 -9.94 -13.79
C ARG A 197 -20.91 -11.35 -14.35
N ASN A 198 -19.76 -11.93 -14.65
CA ASN A 198 -19.66 -13.12 -15.49
C ASN A 198 -19.02 -14.33 -14.80
N ASP A 199 -18.03 -14.13 -13.92
CA ASP A 199 -17.18 -15.24 -13.45
C ASP A 199 -17.45 -15.66 -11.98
N ARG A 200 -18.05 -14.78 -11.18
CA ARG A 200 -18.35 -15.12 -9.76
C ARG A 200 -19.43 -16.20 -9.68
N PRO A 201 -19.26 -17.24 -8.84
CA PRO A 201 -20.32 -18.18 -8.54
C PRO A 201 -21.48 -17.50 -7.80
N ALA A 202 -22.73 -17.85 -8.17
CA ALA A 202 -23.92 -17.31 -7.51
C ALA A 202 -24.28 -18.04 -6.20
N ASP A 203 -23.72 -19.25 -6.00
CA ASP A 203 -24.08 -20.18 -4.92
C ASP A 203 -23.23 -20.02 -3.65
N ARG A 204 -22.22 -19.17 -3.69
CA ARG A 204 -21.30 -18.95 -2.57
C ARG A 204 -20.86 -17.49 -2.45
N PRO A 205 -20.41 -17.04 -1.25
CA PRO A 205 -19.87 -15.70 -1.09
C PRO A 205 -18.55 -15.55 -1.83
N PHE A 206 -18.24 -14.31 -2.24
CA PHE A 206 -16.97 -13.97 -2.87
C PHE A 206 -16.10 -13.05 -1.99
N TYR A 207 -14.81 -13.15 -2.19
CA TYR A 207 -13.81 -12.16 -1.82
C TYR A 207 -13.14 -11.64 -3.09
N LEU A 208 -13.44 -10.40 -3.47
CA LEU A 208 -12.79 -9.72 -4.59
C LEU A 208 -11.80 -8.68 -4.06
N SER A 209 -10.54 -8.82 -4.44
CA SER A 209 -9.46 -7.91 -4.10
C SER A 209 -9.05 -7.13 -5.36
N VAL A 210 -9.33 -5.83 -5.39
CA VAL A 210 -9.03 -4.93 -6.50
C VAL A 210 -7.85 -4.05 -6.10
N HIS A 211 -6.70 -4.30 -6.67
CA HIS A 211 -5.45 -3.65 -6.31
C HIS A 211 -5.02 -2.71 -7.44
N TYR A 212 -5.36 -1.44 -7.32
CA TYR A 212 -4.93 -0.41 -8.27
C TYR A 212 -3.43 -0.15 -8.18
N THR A 213 -2.86 0.36 -9.27
CA THR A 213 -1.54 0.99 -9.28
C THR A 213 -1.65 2.50 -9.02
N ALA A 214 -2.83 3.09 -9.21
CA ALA A 214 -3.08 4.48 -8.91
C ALA A 214 -3.17 4.73 -7.40
N PRO A 215 -2.70 5.90 -6.93
CA PRO A 215 -2.05 7.00 -7.66
C PRO A 215 -0.51 6.94 -7.73
N HIS A 216 0.13 5.75 -7.74
CA HIS A 216 1.59 5.59 -7.90
C HIS A 216 2.12 6.26 -9.18
N SER A 217 3.39 6.67 -9.17
CA SER A 217 4.07 7.18 -10.39
C SER A 217 4.03 6.19 -11.57
N PRO A 218 4.20 6.67 -12.84
CA PRO A 218 4.68 7.97 -13.28
C PRO A 218 3.61 9.07 -13.26
N PHE A 219 4.03 10.33 -13.02
CA PHE A 219 3.15 11.49 -12.82
C PHE A 219 3.11 12.45 -14.03
N ASP A 220 3.90 12.20 -15.04
CA ASP A 220 3.91 13.08 -16.21
C ASP A 220 2.60 12.97 -16.99
N ARG A 221 2.26 14.08 -17.67
CA ARG A 221 0.99 14.22 -18.41
C ARG A 221 0.72 13.10 -19.44
N ALA A 222 1.78 12.54 -20.02
CA ALA A 222 1.65 11.49 -21.04
C ALA A 222 1.09 10.17 -20.48
N ASN A 223 1.14 10.00 -19.16
CA ASN A 223 0.64 8.81 -18.48
C ASN A 223 -0.82 8.91 -18.01
N HIS A 224 -1.50 10.03 -18.26
CA HIS A 224 -2.88 10.21 -17.77
C HIS A 224 -3.81 10.71 -18.88
N PRO A 225 -5.07 10.20 -18.94
CA PRO A 225 -6.09 10.74 -19.82
C PRO A 225 -6.28 12.23 -19.60
N ALA A 226 -6.48 12.99 -20.67
CA ALA A 226 -6.67 14.44 -20.59
C ALA A 226 -7.83 14.83 -19.68
N GLU A 227 -8.93 14.08 -19.71
CA GLU A 227 -10.11 14.30 -18.85
C GLU A 227 -9.79 14.21 -17.34
N PHE A 228 -8.76 13.45 -16.94
CA PHE A 228 -8.32 13.33 -15.55
C PHE A 228 -7.24 14.35 -15.22
N PHE A 229 -6.38 14.71 -16.17
CA PHE A 229 -5.24 15.61 -15.94
C PHE A 229 -5.61 17.09 -15.98
N GLU A 230 -6.41 17.53 -16.98
CA GLU A 230 -6.74 18.94 -17.21
C GLU A 230 -7.35 19.65 -15.99
N PRO A 231 -8.19 19.01 -15.13
CA PRO A 231 -8.70 19.64 -13.94
C PRO A 231 -7.64 20.11 -12.93
N PHE A 232 -6.42 19.61 -13.05
CA PHE A 232 -5.31 19.88 -12.13
C PHE A 232 -4.15 20.66 -12.78
N ALA A 233 -4.13 20.78 -14.10
CA ALA A 233 -3.08 21.48 -14.85
C ALA A 233 -2.97 22.96 -14.40
N GLY A 234 -1.77 23.35 -13.94
CA GLY A 234 -1.49 24.69 -13.43
C GLY A 234 -2.20 25.08 -12.13
N LYS A 235 -2.84 24.13 -11.44
CA LYS A 235 -3.55 24.40 -10.18
C LYS A 235 -2.56 24.74 -9.05
N PRO A 236 -2.80 25.81 -8.27
CA PRO A 236 -2.08 26.04 -7.02
C PRO A 236 -2.64 25.09 -5.94
N PHE A 237 -1.88 24.11 -5.52
CA PHE A 237 -2.30 23.16 -4.49
C PHE A 237 -2.13 23.77 -3.09
N ALA A 238 -3.18 24.41 -2.59
CA ALA A 238 -3.17 25.08 -1.28
C ALA A 238 -3.06 24.10 -0.11
N SER A 239 -3.56 22.89 -0.29
CA SER A 239 -3.44 21.79 0.70
C SER A 239 -2.03 21.25 0.88
N VAL A 240 -1.13 21.56 -0.06
CA VAL A 240 0.28 21.19 -0.01
C VAL A 240 1.13 22.44 -0.24
N PRO A 241 1.39 23.27 0.79
CA PRO A 241 2.22 24.46 0.67
C PRO A 241 3.61 24.14 0.11
N PHE A 242 4.21 25.11 -0.57
CA PHE A 242 5.57 24.93 -1.08
C PHE A 242 6.57 24.84 0.08
N GLU A 243 7.41 23.81 0.01
CA GLU A 243 8.53 23.61 0.92
C GLU A 243 9.83 23.41 0.13
N PRO A 244 10.97 23.90 0.67
CA PRO A 244 12.28 23.54 0.12
C PRO A 244 12.47 22.01 0.10
N GLN A 245 13.25 21.53 -0.86
CA GLN A 245 13.55 20.11 -0.94
C GLN A 245 14.21 19.59 0.34
N HIS A 246 13.77 18.42 0.80
CA HIS A 246 14.30 17.78 2.00
C HIS A 246 15.78 17.40 1.81
N PRO A 247 16.66 17.66 2.81
CA PRO A 247 18.10 17.42 2.69
C PRO A 247 18.47 15.94 2.52
N TRP A 248 17.59 15.02 2.90
CA TRP A 248 17.79 13.56 2.74
C TRP A 248 17.18 13.00 1.46
N SER A 249 16.56 13.83 0.62
CA SER A 249 16.07 13.42 -0.70
C SER A 249 17.16 13.56 -1.76
N GLU A 250 17.03 12.83 -2.87
CA GLU A 250 17.93 13.00 -4.02
C GLU A 250 17.80 14.44 -4.56
N PRO A 251 18.91 15.23 -4.64
CA PRO A 251 18.86 16.64 -5.03
C PRO A 251 18.31 16.84 -6.45
N ARG A 252 17.50 17.88 -6.64
CA ARG A 252 16.93 18.26 -7.94
C ARG A 252 17.03 19.76 -8.18
N GLU A 253 17.62 20.15 -9.29
CA GLU A 253 17.71 21.58 -9.69
C GLU A 253 16.33 22.14 -10.11
N ASP A 254 15.45 21.28 -10.64
CA ASP A 254 14.12 21.62 -11.13
C ASP A 254 13.01 21.45 -10.09
N TRP A 255 13.33 21.46 -8.78
CA TRP A 255 12.44 21.10 -7.69
C TRP A 255 11.03 21.72 -7.77
N PRO A 256 10.84 23.03 -8.01
CA PRO A 256 9.50 23.62 -8.08
C PRO A 256 8.65 23.05 -9.23
N ALA A 257 9.25 22.89 -10.41
CA ALA A 257 8.56 22.36 -11.59
C ALA A 257 8.26 20.86 -11.45
N TYR A 258 9.21 20.09 -10.94
CA TYR A 258 9.04 18.66 -10.67
C TYR A 258 7.93 18.40 -9.65
N ARG A 259 7.92 19.14 -8.53
CA ARG A 259 6.86 19.07 -7.53
C ARG A 259 5.48 19.37 -8.13
N GLN A 260 5.35 20.42 -8.94
CA GLN A 260 4.10 20.79 -9.59
C GLN A 260 3.60 19.66 -10.50
N MET A 261 4.48 19.12 -11.36
CA MET A 261 4.18 17.99 -12.22
C MET A 261 3.71 16.76 -11.40
N CYS A 262 4.37 16.46 -10.29
CA CYS A 262 4.01 15.33 -9.44
C CYS A 262 2.63 15.51 -8.80
N LEU A 263 2.29 16.70 -8.32
CA LEU A 263 0.97 17.00 -7.75
C LEU A 263 -0.14 16.88 -8.80
N GLU A 264 0.08 17.41 -10.00
CA GLU A 264 -0.89 17.31 -11.11
C GLU A 264 -1.15 15.85 -11.49
N GLY A 265 -0.09 15.07 -11.72
CA GLY A 265 -0.19 13.67 -12.12
C GLY A 265 -0.73 12.76 -11.02
N TYR A 266 -0.34 12.99 -9.77
CA TYR A 266 -0.88 12.28 -8.62
C TYR A 266 -2.40 12.47 -8.50
N CYS A 267 -2.87 13.72 -8.60
CA CYS A 267 -4.29 14.03 -8.53
C CYS A 267 -5.05 13.50 -9.76
N ALA A 268 -4.43 13.47 -10.94
CA ALA A 268 -5.02 12.88 -12.15
C ALA A 268 -5.20 11.37 -12.01
N ALA A 269 -4.16 10.65 -11.53
CA ALA A 269 -4.23 9.23 -11.28
C ALA A 269 -5.29 8.87 -10.22
N LEU A 270 -5.33 9.66 -9.14
CA LEU A 270 -6.33 9.51 -8.07
C LEU A 270 -7.76 9.69 -8.59
N TYR A 271 -8.00 10.70 -9.44
CA TYR A 271 -9.32 10.96 -10.01
C TYR A 271 -9.77 9.84 -10.95
N GLY A 272 -8.86 9.31 -11.78
CA GLY A 272 -9.14 8.13 -12.62
C GLY A 272 -9.49 6.90 -11.79
N MET A 273 -8.76 6.65 -10.69
CA MET A 273 -9.07 5.56 -9.77
C MET A 273 -10.42 5.74 -9.07
N ASP A 274 -10.72 6.95 -8.61
CA ASP A 274 -12.01 7.25 -7.98
C ASP A 274 -13.20 6.96 -8.91
N LYS A 275 -13.06 7.23 -10.22
CA LYS A 275 -14.06 6.84 -11.23
C LYS A 275 -14.22 5.31 -11.29
N GLY A 276 -13.13 4.54 -11.27
CA GLY A 276 -13.17 3.07 -11.20
C GLY A 276 -13.85 2.57 -9.93
N VAL A 277 -13.57 3.19 -8.77
CA VAL A 277 -14.29 2.88 -7.51
C VAL A 277 -15.79 3.09 -7.68
N GLY A 278 -16.20 4.20 -8.30
CA GLY A 278 -17.62 4.47 -8.58
C GLY A 278 -18.27 3.36 -9.39
N GLN A 279 -17.62 2.91 -10.47
CA GLN A 279 -18.12 1.82 -11.32
C GLN A 279 -18.29 0.51 -10.55
N LEU A 280 -17.37 0.18 -9.64
CA LEU A 280 -17.49 -1.01 -8.77
C LEU A 280 -18.66 -0.89 -7.80
N LEU A 281 -18.86 0.27 -7.18
CA LEU A 281 -20.00 0.51 -6.28
C LEU A 281 -21.32 0.43 -7.02
N ASP A 282 -21.42 0.97 -8.23
CA ASP A 282 -22.62 0.93 -9.07
C ASP A 282 -22.92 -0.51 -9.53
N ALA A 283 -21.90 -1.29 -9.88
CA ALA A 283 -22.06 -2.70 -10.22
C ALA A 283 -22.62 -3.54 -9.05
N LEU A 284 -22.21 -3.23 -7.80
CA LEU A 284 -22.81 -3.91 -6.64
C LEU A 284 -24.29 -3.58 -6.49
N GLU A 285 -24.75 -2.37 -6.84
CA GLU A 285 -26.16 -2.00 -6.84
C GLU A 285 -26.93 -2.68 -7.97
N GLU A 286 -26.42 -2.61 -9.20
CA GLU A 286 -26.99 -3.26 -10.40
C GLU A 286 -27.21 -4.76 -10.22
N LEU A 287 -26.26 -5.42 -9.56
CA LEU A 287 -26.26 -6.87 -9.31
C LEU A 287 -27.00 -7.27 -8.02
N HIS A 288 -27.61 -6.33 -7.31
CA HIS A 288 -28.28 -6.54 -6.01
C HIS A 288 -27.37 -7.16 -4.94
N LEU A 289 -26.08 -6.81 -4.95
CA LEU A 289 -25.06 -7.31 -4.02
C LEU A 289 -24.76 -6.32 -2.89
N ARG A 290 -25.17 -5.05 -3.04
CA ARG A 290 -24.83 -3.94 -2.14
C ARG A 290 -25.08 -4.24 -0.67
N GLU A 291 -26.27 -4.77 -0.36
CA GLU A 291 -26.71 -4.97 1.02
C GLU A 291 -25.96 -6.10 1.76
N ASN A 292 -25.34 -7.01 1.02
CA ASN A 292 -24.59 -8.14 1.58
C ASN A 292 -23.11 -8.13 1.20
N THR A 293 -22.53 -6.96 0.89
CA THR A 293 -21.13 -6.83 0.58
C THR A 293 -20.45 -5.83 1.51
N LEU A 294 -19.49 -6.35 2.30
CA LEU A 294 -18.54 -5.52 3.04
C LEU A 294 -17.56 -4.93 2.04
N VAL A 295 -17.65 -3.64 1.81
CA VAL A 295 -16.69 -2.88 1.00
C VAL A 295 -15.66 -2.27 1.94
N ILE A 296 -14.38 -2.50 1.68
CA ILE A 296 -13.24 -1.91 2.38
C ILE A 296 -12.39 -1.18 1.33
N PHE A 297 -12.16 0.10 1.51
CA PHE A 297 -11.21 0.89 0.74
C PHE A 297 -10.05 1.31 1.63
N THR A 298 -8.80 1.04 1.19
CA THR A 298 -7.59 1.49 1.89
C THR A 298 -6.44 1.72 0.90
N GLY A 299 -5.33 2.34 1.35
CA GLY A 299 -4.07 2.40 0.61
C GLY A 299 -3.07 1.39 1.14
N ASP A 300 -2.08 1.00 0.34
CA ASP A 300 -1.00 0.13 0.83
C ASP A 300 0.04 0.91 1.64
N ASN A 301 0.38 2.12 1.22
CA ASN A 301 1.17 3.09 1.98
C ASN A 301 0.79 4.51 1.57
N GLY A 302 1.15 5.47 2.41
CA GLY A 302 0.98 6.88 2.11
C GLY A 302 2.04 7.42 1.15
N MET A 303 1.96 8.72 0.85
CA MET A 303 2.86 9.41 -0.08
C MET A 303 2.97 10.89 0.28
N CYS A 304 4.18 11.39 0.37
CA CYS A 304 4.47 12.83 0.31
C CYS A 304 4.53 13.27 -1.17
N VAL A 305 3.80 14.29 -1.54
CA VAL A 305 3.83 14.90 -2.88
C VAL A 305 4.18 16.38 -2.75
N GLY A 306 5.27 16.65 -2.00
CA GLY A 306 5.77 17.99 -1.70
C GLY A 306 5.73 18.36 -0.23
N GLN A 307 4.96 17.66 0.61
CA GLN A 307 5.01 17.82 2.06
C GLN A 307 6.41 17.45 2.55
N HIS A 308 6.91 18.16 3.56
CA HIS A 308 8.30 18.05 4.07
C HIS A 308 9.39 18.23 2.98
N GLY A 309 9.05 18.77 1.81
CA GLY A 309 9.99 18.84 0.69
C GLY A 309 10.33 17.47 0.07
N VAL A 310 9.46 16.47 0.22
CA VAL A 310 9.65 15.10 -0.26
C VAL A 310 8.67 14.79 -1.39
N ILE A 311 9.14 14.14 -2.45
CA ILE A 311 8.31 13.37 -3.38
C ILE A 311 8.66 11.90 -3.18
N GLY A 312 7.76 11.18 -2.58
CA GLY A 312 7.97 9.75 -2.26
C GLY A 312 7.33 9.34 -0.93
N LYS A 313 7.46 8.10 -0.63
CA LYS A 313 7.03 7.45 0.60
C LYS A 313 8.23 7.25 1.55
N GLY A 314 8.24 6.24 2.40
CA GLY A 314 9.36 6.02 3.31
C GLY A 314 10.75 6.06 2.66
N ASN A 315 10.87 5.52 1.43
CA ASN A 315 12.11 5.56 0.64
C ASN A 315 12.31 6.85 -0.18
N GLY A 316 11.46 7.86 -0.02
CA GLY A 316 11.66 9.20 -0.60
C GLY A 316 12.81 9.96 0.03
N THR A 317 13.31 9.48 1.17
CA THR A 317 14.50 9.99 1.86
C THR A 317 15.44 8.85 2.24
N PHE A 318 16.72 9.19 2.49
CA PHE A 318 17.64 8.28 3.15
C PHE A 318 18.45 9.04 4.22
N PRO A 319 18.36 8.66 5.51
CA PRO A 319 17.54 7.57 6.11
C PRO A 319 16.05 7.66 5.81
N MET A 320 15.37 6.48 5.82
CA MET A 320 13.95 6.39 5.52
C MET A 320 13.11 7.22 6.49
N ASN A 321 12.07 7.88 5.96
CA ASN A 321 11.13 8.65 6.77
C ASN A 321 9.89 7.84 7.18
N MET A 322 9.23 8.31 8.25
CA MET A 322 7.96 7.81 8.75
C MET A 322 6.99 8.98 8.99
N TYR A 323 6.98 10.00 8.11
CA TYR A 323 6.05 11.13 8.21
C TYR A 323 4.60 10.67 8.14
N GLU A 324 3.69 11.41 8.77
CA GLU A 324 2.25 11.06 8.75
C GLU A 324 1.76 10.87 7.30
N GLU A 325 2.22 11.67 6.34
CA GLU A 325 1.86 11.52 4.93
C GLU A 325 2.36 10.20 4.29
N SER A 326 3.44 9.62 4.82
CA SER A 326 3.99 8.35 4.35
C SER A 326 3.35 7.13 5.02
N VAL A 327 2.83 7.28 6.26
CA VAL A 327 2.31 6.15 7.05
C VAL A 327 0.80 6.15 7.23
N LEU A 328 0.12 7.32 7.18
CA LEU A 328 -1.34 7.41 7.21
C LEU A 328 -1.94 7.13 5.84
N VAL A 329 -2.80 6.12 5.79
CA VAL A 329 -3.51 5.69 4.58
C VAL A 329 -5.02 5.88 4.75
N PRO A 330 -5.78 6.04 3.67
CA PRO A 330 -7.23 6.06 3.76
C PRO A 330 -7.76 4.73 4.33
N MET A 331 -8.86 4.79 5.07
CA MET A 331 -9.64 3.62 5.43
C MET A 331 -11.12 4.00 5.50
N ILE A 332 -11.92 3.35 4.65
CA ILE A 332 -13.37 3.50 4.62
C ILE A 332 -13.97 2.11 4.55
N ALA A 333 -14.97 1.82 5.38
CA ALA A 333 -15.70 0.56 5.31
C ALA A 333 -17.21 0.79 5.29
N ARG A 334 -17.89 0.01 4.44
CA ARG A 334 -19.36 0.05 4.28
C ARG A 334 -19.94 -1.37 4.27
N LEU A 335 -20.93 -1.59 5.09
CA LEU A 335 -21.86 -2.73 5.01
C LEU A 335 -23.24 -2.20 5.44
N PRO A 336 -24.16 -1.97 4.50
CA PRO A 336 -25.44 -1.34 4.79
C PRO A 336 -26.22 -2.08 5.88
N GLY A 337 -26.87 -1.31 6.78
CA GLY A 337 -27.61 -1.87 7.90
C GLY A 337 -26.76 -2.47 9.04
N VAL A 338 -25.45 -2.55 8.86
CA VAL A 338 -24.49 -3.11 9.85
C VAL A 338 -23.48 -2.05 10.30
N ILE A 339 -22.80 -1.42 9.35
CA ILE A 339 -21.84 -0.33 9.63
C ILE A 339 -22.59 1.00 9.53
N PRO A 340 -22.52 1.88 10.58
CA PRO A 340 -23.14 3.19 10.54
C PRO A 340 -22.63 4.07 9.39
N ALA A 341 -23.56 4.70 8.69
CA ALA A 341 -23.26 5.63 7.61
C ALA A 341 -22.86 7.02 8.12
N GLY A 342 -21.94 7.69 7.38
CA GLY A 342 -21.51 9.07 7.65
C GLY A 342 -20.69 9.25 8.94
N ARG A 343 -20.17 8.17 9.52
CA ARG A 343 -19.41 8.22 10.75
C ARG A 343 -17.89 8.39 10.49
N VAL A 344 -17.24 9.13 11.36
CA VAL A 344 -15.77 9.21 11.43
C VAL A 344 -15.31 8.53 12.71
N GLU A 345 -14.44 7.54 12.57
CA GLU A 345 -13.77 6.86 13.67
C GLU A 345 -12.40 7.50 13.89
N ASN A 346 -12.11 7.89 15.15
CA ASN A 346 -10.91 8.65 15.50
C ASN A 346 -9.87 7.87 16.31
N GLY A 347 -10.09 6.57 16.55
CA GLY A 347 -9.10 5.69 17.14
C GLY A 347 -7.91 5.45 16.21
N LEU A 348 -6.82 4.91 16.76
CA LEU A 348 -5.62 4.54 16.02
C LEU A 348 -5.71 3.08 15.59
N TYR A 349 -5.60 2.80 14.30
CA TYR A 349 -5.72 1.45 13.73
C TYR A 349 -4.75 1.28 12.55
N GLY A 350 -4.54 0.04 12.09
CA GLY A 350 -3.62 -0.20 10.98
C GLY A 350 -3.88 -1.46 10.17
N HIS A 351 -3.01 -1.72 9.22
CA HIS A 351 -3.13 -2.85 8.27
C HIS A 351 -3.23 -4.21 8.96
N MET A 352 -2.52 -4.40 10.06
CA MET A 352 -2.51 -5.67 10.79
C MET A 352 -3.88 -6.01 11.40
N ASP A 353 -4.75 -5.01 11.55
CA ASP A 353 -6.11 -5.16 12.05
C ASP A 353 -7.10 -5.69 11.00
N ILE A 354 -6.73 -5.62 9.70
CA ILE A 354 -7.61 -6.08 8.59
C ILE A 354 -7.83 -7.59 8.67
N PHE A 355 -6.79 -8.38 8.90
CA PHE A 355 -6.91 -9.84 8.97
C PHE A 355 -7.95 -10.28 10.03
N PRO A 356 -7.78 -9.95 11.32
CA PRO A 356 -8.76 -10.33 12.34
C PRO A 356 -10.15 -9.73 12.10
N THR A 357 -10.24 -8.55 11.49
CA THR A 357 -11.52 -7.92 11.13
C THR A 357 -12.28 -8.74 10.09
N VAL A 358 -11.61 -9.08 8.98
CA VAL A 358 -12.20 -9.91 7.92
C VAL A 358 -12.63 -11.26 8.45
N ALA A 359 -11.79 -11.91 9.25
CA ALA A 359 -12.10 -13.19 9.87
C ALA A 359 -13.35 -13.10 10.76
N GLU A 360 -13.47 -12.05 11.59
CA GLU A 360 -14.62 -11.88 12.48
C GLU A 360 -15.92 -11.56 11.74
N PHE A 361 -15.90 -10.73 10.67
CA PHE A 361 -17.08 -10.46 9.85
C PHE A 361 -17.58 -11.69 9.11
N THR A 362 -16.69 -12.59 8.74
CA THR A 362 -17.00 -13.80 7.98
C THR A 362 -17.27 -15.03 8.88
N GLY A 363 -17.03 -14.90 10.19
CA GLY A 363 -17.17 -15.99 11.15
C GLY A 363 -16.13 -17.10 10.97
N VAL A 364 -14.96 -16.74 10.39
CA VAL A 364 -13.80 -17.63 10.30
C VAL A 364 -12.97 -17.48 11.59
N PRO A 365 -12.45 -18.56 12.18
CA PRO A 365 -11.61 -18.45 13.37
C PRO A 365 -10.37 -17.57 13.12
N VAL A 366 -10.12 -16.64 14.04
CA VAL A 366 -8.91 -15.81 14.00
C VAL A 366 -7.73 -16.63 14.50
N PRO A 367 -6.62 -16.75 13.75
CA PRO A 367 -5.44 -17.46 14.20
C PRO A 367 -4.80 -16.78 15.42
N GLU A 368 -4.16 -17.55 16.26
CA GLU A 368 -3.33 -17.02 17.35
C GLU A 368 -2.05 -16.37 16.83
N GLY A 369 -1.49 -15.45 17.60
CA GLY A 369 -0.20 -14.81 17.31
C GLY A 369 -0.23 -13.67 16.30
N LEU A 370 -1.40 -13.22 15.87
CA LEU A 370 -1.53 -11.95 15.13
C LEU A 370 -1.23 -10.77 16.06
N CYS A 371 -0.63 -9.73 15.51
CA CYS A 371 -0.33 -8.51 16.26
C CYS A 371 -1.47 -7.48 16.21
N GLY A 372 -2.37 -7.57 15.22
CA GLY A 372 -3.54 -6.70 15.07
C GLY A 372 -4.76 -7.17 15.85
N GLN A 373 -5.74 -6.27 15.98
CA GLN A 373 -7.04 -6.50 16.63
C GLN A 373 -8.17 -6.29 15.63
N SER A 374 -9.33 -6.92 15.88
CA SER A 374 -10.49 -6.71 15.01
C SER A 374 -11.07 -5.30 15.17
N LEU A 375 -11.27 -4.63 14.04
CA LEU A 375 -11.94 -3.33 13.94
C LEU A 375 -13.48 -3.44 14.08
N LYS A 376 -14.03 -4.62 14.24
CA LYS A 376 -15.49 -4.81 14.17
C LYS A 376 -16.24 -3.96 15.17
N LYS A 377 -15.80 -3.87 16.42
CA LYS A 377 -16.44 -3.00 17.43
C LYS A 377 -16.42 -1.54 16.97
N ALA A 378 -15.26 -1.04 16.51
CA ALA A 378 -15.11 0.31 15.99
C ALA A 378 -16.03 0.55 14.78
N LEU A 379 -16.08 -0.40 13.83
CA LEU A 379 -16.94 -0.34 12.66
C LEU A 379 -18.43 -0.36 13.00
N LEU A 380 -18.82 -1.04 14.08
CA LEU A 380 -20.21 -1.06 14.56
C LEU A 380 -20.60 0.20 15.37
N GLY A 381 -19.68 1.15 15.56
CA GLY A 381 -19.91 2.33 16.38
C GLY A 381 -20.02 2.02 17.87
N GLN A 382 -19.56 0.86 18.30
CA GLN A 382 -19.46 0.48 19.70
C GLN A 382 -18.20 1.10 20.29
N ALA A 383 -18.23 1.50 21.58
CA ALA A 383 -17.04 1.98 22.25
C ALA A 383 -15.97 0.88 22.16
N ALA A 384 -14.90 1.13 21.44
CA ALA A 384 -13.67 0.38 21.63
C ALA A 384 -13.22 0.69 23.06
N GLU A 385 -12.83 -0.31 23.81
CA GLU A 385 -12.12 -0.08 25.06
C GLU A 385 -10.83 0.64 24.66
N ASP A 386 -10.82 1.96 24.82
CA ASP A 386 -9.67 2.81 24.58
C ASP A 386 -8.73 2.59 25.77
N ASP A 387 -7.86 1.62 25.69
CA ASP A 387 -6.83 1.35 26.71
C ASP A 387 -5.80 2.51 26.81
N GLY A 388 -6.10 3.66 26.20
CA GLY A 388 -5.32 4.91 26.31
C GLY A 388 -4.04 4.92 25.47
N ALA A 389 -3.64 3.81 24.88
CA ALA A 389 -2.45 3.71 24.04
C ALA A 389 -2.62 2.60 22.99
N VAL A 390 -3.20 2.94 21.85
CA VAL A 390 -3.14 2.04 20.71
C VAL A 390 -1.76 2.15 20.08
N PHE A 391 -1.00 1.07 20.17
CA PHE A 391 0.30 0.93 19.53
C PHE A 391 0.14 0.66 18.07
N LEU A 392 0.68 1.55 17.28
CA LEU A 392 1.01 1.24 15.90
C LEU A 392 2.51 1.31 15.75
N CYS A 393 3.10 0.20 15.42
CA CYS A 393 4.52 0.08 15.21
C CYS A 393 4.75 -0.18 13.73
N ASP A 394 5.07 0.87 13.01
CA ASP A 394 5.46 0.76 11.60
C ASP A 394 6.93 0.40 11.49
N GLU A 395 7.27 -0.41 10.49
CA GLU A 395 8.61 -0.90 10.26
C GLU A 395 9.00 -0.77 8.79
N TYR A 396 10.22 -0.24 8.55
CA TYR A 396 10.85 -0.25 7.25
C TYR A 396 12.33 -0.62 7.39
N GLY A 397 12.62 -1.91 7.26
CA GLY A 397 13.97 -2.43 7.51
C GLY A 397 14.49 -2.03 8.88
N PRO A 398 15.64 -1.32 8.99
CA PRO A 398 16.22 -0.93 10.26
C PRO A 398 15.56 0.29 10.91
N THR A 399 14.37 0.68 10.47
CA THR A 399 13.62 1.82 11.02
C THR A 399 12.31 1.34 11.58
N ARG A 400 12.01 1.67 12.84
CA ARG A 400 10.78 1.33 13.56
C ARG A 400 10.17 2.57 14.17
N MET A 401 8.85 2.60 14.23
CA MET A 401 8.09 3.72 14.77
C MET A 401 7.05 3.22 15.76
N VAL A 402 6.82 4.01 16.82
CA VAL A 402 5.64 3.91 17.65
C VAL A 402 4.89 5.23 17.60
N ARG A 403 3.57 5.16 17.41
CA ARG A 403 2.66 6.29 17.33
C ARG A 403 1.56 6.13 18.37
N THR A 404 1.50 7.08 19.32
CA THR A 404 0.40 7.24 20.26
C THR A 404 -0.49 8.41 19.82
N ARG A 405 -1.55 8.74 20.56
CA ARG A 405 -2.41 9.89 20.21
C ARG A 405 -1.63 11.19 20.06
N ASP A 406 -0.72 11.46 21.00
CA ASP A 406 -0.05 12.76 21.13
C ASP A 406 1.43 12.73 20.72
N TRP A 407 2.03 11.55 20.60
CA TRP A 407 3.46 11.41 20.39
C TRP A 407 3.78 10.42 19.29
N LYS A 408 4.87 10.67 18.56
CA LYS A 408 5.51 9.75 17.62
C LYS A 408 7.00 9.64 17.93
N TYR A 409 7.51 8.41 18.02
CA TYR A 409 8.94 8.13 18.16
C TYR A 409 9.40 7.22 17.05
N ILE A 410 10.49 7.63 16.36
CA ILE A 410 11.12 6.88 15.27
C ILE A 410 12.52 6.45 15.72
N HIS A 411 12.73 5.15 15.77
CA HIS A 411 14.00 4.54 16.13
C HIS A 411 14.69 3.96 14.89
N ARG A 412 15.92 4.41 14.61
CA ARG A 412 16.75 3.87 13.52
C ARG A 412 17.91 3.09 14.10
N TYR A 413 18.03 1.84 13.70
CA TYR A 413 19.10 0.94 14.10
C TYR A 413 20.34 1.15 13.24
N PRO A 414 21.58 1.00 13.82
CA PRO A 414 21.81 0.83 15.26
C PRO A 414 21.96 2.15 16.03
N TYR A 415 22.19 3.29 15.37
CA TYR A 415 22.69 4.53 16.03
C TYR A 415 21.87 5.78 15.78
N GLY A 416 20.75 5.70 15.05
CA GLY A 416 19.95 6.86 14.70
C GLY A 416 20.28 7.41 13.28
N PRO A 417 19.89 8.66 12.96
CA PRO A 417 19.25 9.63 13.85
C PRO A 417 17.86 9.20 14.29
N HIS A 418 17.55 9.38 15.59
CA HIS A 418 16.19 9.16 16.10
C HIS A 418 15.35 10.42 15.95
N GLU A 419 14.02 10.26 15.96
CA GLU A 419 13.09 11.38 15.89
C GLU A 419 12.00 11.19 16.96
N LEU A 420 11.58 12.31 17.54
CA LEU A 420 10.49 12.40 18.50
C LEU A 420 9.65 13.63 18.16
N TYR A 421 8.33 13.44 17.99
CA TYR A 421 7.40 14.53 17.66
C TYR A 421 6.25 14.59 18.68
N ASP A 422 5.94 15.81 19.11
CA ASP A 422 4.75 16.15 19.91
C ASP A 422 3.61 16.51 18.94
N LEU A 423 2.83 15.53 18.55
CA LEU A 423 1.79 15.72 17.53
C LEU A 423 0.58 16.52 18.01
N ALA A 424 0.41 16.67 19.35
CA ALA A 424 -0.61 17.54 19.90
C ALA A 424 -0.30 19.03 19.65
N ASN A 425 0.99 19.40 19.64
CA ASN A 425 1.45 20.78 19.46
C ASN A 425 2.11 21.00 18.08
N ASP A 426 2.62 19.95 17.45
CA ASP A 426 3.28 19.95 16.14
C ASP A 426 2.72 18.81 15.26
N PRO A 427 1.47 18.90 14.80
CA PRO A 427 0.84 17.85 13.97
C PRO A 427 1.48 17.68 12.58
N HIS A 428 2.38 18.59 12.20
CA HIS A 428 3.11 18.56 10.95
C HIS A 428 4.58 18.14 11.10
N GLU A 429 4.99 17.62 12.26
CA GLU A 429 6.30 17.02 12.49
C GLU A 429 7.49 17.93 12.11
N ARG A 430 7.41 19.21 12.47
CA ARG A 430 8.40 20.24 12.08
C ARG A 430 9.60 20.29 13.02
N VAL A 431 9.42 19.88 14.28
CA VAL A 431 10.42 20.03 15.34
C VAL A 431 10.76 18.66 15.94
N ASN A 432 11.91 18.12 15.57
CA ASN A 432 12.43 16.91 16.20
C ASN A 432 12.87 17.20 17.64
N LEU A 433 12.26 16.50 18.59
CA LEU A 433 12.50 16.63 20.03
C LEU A 433 13.41 15.51 20.60
N ALA A 434 13.88 14.58 19.78
CA ALA A 434 14.72 13.47 20.24
C ALA A 434 16.01 13.99 20.89
N GLY A 435 16.36 13.39 22.03
CA GLY A 435 17.55 13.76 22.82
C GLY A 435 17.43 15.05 23.62
N LYS A 436 16.27 15.75 23.61
CA LYS A 436 16.06 16.91 24.46
C LYS A 436 15.80 16.48 25.92
N PRO A 437 16.51 17.07 26.92
CA PRO A 437 16.38 16.66 28.32
C PRO A 437 14.93 16.69 28.85
N GLU A 438 14.14 17.70 28.46
CA GLU A 438 12.74 17.85 28.81
C GLU A 438 11.82 16.76 28.29
N CYS A 439 12.23 16.07 27.23
CA CYS A 439 11.46 14.98 26.58
C CYS A 439 12.00 13.59 26.94
N ALA A 440 13.09 13.48 27.71
CA ALA A 440 13.79 12.22 27.95
C ALA A 440 12.89 11.12 28.55
N GLN A 441 11.94 11.47 29.41
CA GLN A 441 11.03 10.50 30.02
C GLN A 441 10.03 9.93 28.97
N VAL A 442 9.47 10.78 28.13
CA VAL A 442 8.55 10.37 27.07
C VAL A 442 9.27 9.51 26.04
N GLU A 443 10.47 9.96 25.61
CA GLU A 443 11.29 9.20 24.65
C GLU A 443 11.64 7.80 25.17
N ALA A 444 12.05 7.70 26.46
CA ALA A 444 12.37 6.42 27.09
C ALA A 444 11.14 5.49 27.18
N ALA A 445 9.97 6.02 27.53
CA ALA A 445 8.73 5.26 27.59
C ALA A 445 8.31 4.72 26.22
N LEU A 446 8.32 5.56 25.19
CA LEU A 446 7.98 5.16 23.82
C LEU A 446 8.98 4.12 23.27
N ARG A 447 10.27 4.31 23.53
CA ARG A 447 11.31 3.35 23.14
C ARG A 447 11.14 2.01 23.84
N GLN A 448 10.76 2.00 25.11
CA GLN A 448 10.47 0.75 25.83
C GLN A 448 9.29 0.02 25.21
N GLN A 449 8.19 0.71 24.95
CA GLN A 449 6.99 0.17 24.32
C GLN A 449 7.30 -0.44 22.97
N LEU A 450 8.06 0.28 22.12
CA LEU A 450 8.49 -0.19 20.80
C LEU A 450 9.33 -1.47 20.92
N THR A 451 10.23 -1.52 21.90
CA THR A 451 11.07 -2.70 22.15
C THR A 451 10.24 -3.90 22.58
N GLU A 452 9.30 -3.72 23.52
CA GLU A 452 8.41 -4.78 24.01
C GLU A 452 7.54 -5.36 22.90
N PHE A 453 7.02 -4.50 22.01
CA PHE A 453 6.25 -4.93 20.84
C PHE A 453 7.09 -5.82 19.93
N TYR A 454 8.28 -5.39 19.51
CA TYR A 454 9.09 -6.16 18.57
C TYR A 454 9.79 -7.39 19.19
N VAL A 455 10.02 -7.40 20.51
CA VAL A 455 10.43 -8.63 21.21
C VAL A 455 9.35 -9.71 21.08
N LYS A 456 8.07 -9.31 21.09
CA LYS A 456 6.94 -10.24 20.99
C LYS A 456 6.63 -10.62 19.55
N TYR A 457 6.76 -9.69 18.60
CA TYR A 457 6.25 -9.82 17.23
C TYR A 457 7.35 -9.77 16.17
N SER A 458 8.55 -10.28 16.45
CA SER A 458 9.59 -10.53 15.48
C SER A 458 10.04 -11.98 15.49
N ASP A 459 10.33 -12.51 14.31
CA ASP A 459 11.11 -13.72 14.15
C ASP A 459 12.60 -13.34 14.17
N PRO A 460 13.41 -13.87 15.09
CA PRO A 460 14.85 -13.54 15.14
C PRO A 460 15.63 -13.83 13.86
N GLY A 461 15.14 -14.76 13.03
CA GLY A 461 15.71 -15.08 11.72
C GLY A 461 15.31 -14.13 10.60
N LEU A 462 14.31 -13.26 10.84
CA LEU A 462 13.73 -12.33 9.86
C LEU A 462 13.72 -10.88 10.36
N ASP A 463 14.43 -10.58 11.44
CA ASP A 463 14.40 -9.28 12.13
C ASP A 463 14.95 -8.14 11.25
N GLY A 464 14.06 -7.27 10.79
CA GLY A 464 14.37 -6.14 9.92
C GLY A 464 15.35 -5.12 10.49
N SER A 465 15.51 -5.05 11.83
CA SER A 465 16.49 -4.17 12.46
C SER A 465 17.96 -4.54 12.14
N ARG A 466 18.17 -5.75 11.62
CA ARG A 466 19.49 -6.28 11.23
C ARG A 466 19.73 -6.32 9.72
N GLU A 467 18.71 -5.97 8.93
CA GLU A 467 18.76 -6.05 7.47
C GLU A 467 19.32 -4.75 6.87
N ALA A 468 20.15 -4.89 5.85
CA ALA A 468 20.78 -3.78 5.14
C ALA A 468 19.82 -3.17 4.08
N VAL A 469 18.71 -2.60 4.52
CA VAL A 469 17.70 -1.98 3.67
C VAL A 469 18.08 -0.53 3.36
N TYR A 470 18.12 -0.21 2.07
CA TYR A 470 18.50 1.13 1.58
C TYR A 470 17.35 1.81 0.81
N GLY A 471 16.15 1.21 0.76
CA GLY A 471 15.04 1.71 -0.06
C GLY A 471 15.24 1.56 -1.57
N LYS A 472 16.19 0.72 -1.99
CA LYS A 472 16.51 0.46 -3.42
C LYS A 472 15.98 -0.88 -3.92
N GLY A 473 15.29 -1.61 -3.07
CA GLY A 473 14.54 -2.83 -3.37
C GLY A 473 15.15 -4.12 -2.84
N GLN A 474 14.25 -5.06 -2.54
CA GLN A 474 14.56 -6.43 -2.14
C GLN A 474 14.50 -7.36 -3.37
N THR A 475 15.51 -8.21 -3.53
CA THR A 475 15.68 -9.08 -4.70
C THR A 475 15.37 -10.53 -4.43
N GLN A 476 15.33 -10.96 -3.17
CA GLN A 476 15.05 -12.33 -2.75
C GLN A 476 14.66 -12.39 -1.26
N ARG A 477 14.32 -13.56 -0.78
CA ARG A 477 13.99 -13.79 0.63
C ARG A 477 15.19 -13.47 1.53
N VAL A 478 14.93 -13.18 2.81
CA VAL A 478 15.93 -12.89 3.84
C VAL A 478 16.22 -14.11 4.72
N GLY A 479 17.18 -13.96 5.63
CA GLY A 479 17.57 -15.00 6.59
C GLY A 479 18.11 -16.27 5.93
N ALA A 480 17.80 -17.41 6.48
CA ALA A 480 18.27 -18.72 5.96
C ALA A 480 17.80 -18.99 4.51
N GLN A 481 16.70 -18.39 4.10
CA GLN A 481 16.12 -18.57 2.76
C GLN A 481 16.86 -17.77 1.68
N ALA A 482 17.72 -16.83 2.06
CA ALA A 482 18.58 -16.09 1.13
C ALA A 482 19.68 -16.96 0.49
N GLY A 483 19.97 -18.12 1.08
CA GLY A 483 21.04 -19.02 0.58
C GLY A 483 22.42 -18.37 0.53
N GLY A 484 22.69 -17.41 1.44
CA GLY A 484 23.94 -16.66 1.53
C GLY A 484 24.14 -15.56 0.47
N LYS A 485 23.11 -15.23 -0.32
CA LYS A 485 23.15 -14.15 -1.31
C LYS A 485 22.61 -12.84 -0.69
N PRO A 486 23.09 -11.66 -1.13
CA PRO A 486 22.53 -10.39 -0.70
C PRO A 486 21.04 -10.27 -1.09
N SER A 487 20.20 -9.91 -0.12
CA SER A 487 18.74 -9.79 -0.33
C SER A 487 18.31 -8.41 -0.78
N PHE A 488 19.14 -7.39 -0.63
CA PHE A 488 18.81 -5.99 -0.94
C PHE A 488 19.79 -5.42 -1.95
N ARG A 489 19.30 -4.50 -2.78
CA ARG A 489 20.15 -3.71 -3.68
C ARG A 489 20.96 -2.70 -2.87
N PRO A 490 22.28 -2.61 -3.07
CA PRO A 490 23.09 -1.58 -2.42
C PRO A 490 22.76 -0.19 -3.00
N PRO A 491 23.08 0.90 -2.27
CA PRO A 491 23.03 2.24 -2.83
C PRO A 491 23.99 2.32 -4.03
N LYS A 492 23.68 3.17 -5.03
CA LYS A 492 24.65 3.46 -6.08
C LYS A 492 25.89 4.10 -5.44
N THR A 493 27.06 3.55 -5.72
CA THR A 493 28.36 3.97 -5.11
C THR A 493 28.78 5.40 -5.45
N GLU A 494 28.10 6.10 -6.34
CA GLU A 494 28.41 7.46 -6.78
C GLU A 494 27.95 8.58 -5.81
N VAL A 495 27.29 8.24 -4.71
CA VAL A 495 26.74 9.23 -3.74
C VAL A 495 27.55 9.30 -2.43
N LEU A 496 28.63 8.56 -2.28
CA LEU A 496 29.47 8.52 -1.06
C LEU A 496 30.89 9.08 -1.29
N VAL A 497 31.06 10.08 -2.15
CA VAL A 497 32.33 10.84 -2.21
C VAL A 497 32.06 12.33 -2.09
#